data_71588ca064c7c6fff8aecea436be960f
#
_entry.id   71588ca064c7c6fff8aecea436be960f
#
_cell.length_a   1.000
_cell.length_b   1.000
_cell.length_c   1.000
_cell.angle_alpha   90.00
_cell.angle_beta   90.00
_cell.angle_gamma   90.00
#
_symmetry.space_group_name_H-M   'P 1'
#
loop_
_entity.id
_entity.type
_entity.pdbx_description
1 polymer ?
#
loop_
_entity_poly.entity_id
_entity_poly.type
_entity_poly.pdbx_seq_one_letter_code
_entity_poly.pdbx_strand_id
1 'polypeptide(L)'
;MIRFDTLLFPGGLRRAFTLSYDDGVTQDRRLAALFRDCGLKCTFNLNSGLYGHRFSKKVARLEEDALDEIYAGQELGGHGLTHAALDHLSGAPLAWEIVEDKRRLETHSDRPLIMFAYPFGTWNDAAAEQLRMAGYEGARTVASTGDFRIPPDFLRWDPTCHHKDPKLMELARRFAEEKAEEPRLFYLWGHAYEFDLEDNWQIIEEFCRYMAEHAGDFWACTNGEFIRYVKAHRSLEYSVDGHMIFNSSALDVWTQTDAGPACVPAGGVLRR
;
A
#
# COMPACT_ATOMS: atom_id res chain seq x y z
N MET A 1 6.26 19.56 27.98
CA MET A 1 7.27 18.72 27.27
C MET A 1 6.71 18.48 25.87
N ILE A 2 7.37 19.01 24.85
CA ILE A 2 6.91 18.89 23.47
C ILE A 2 7.04 17.41 23.08
N ARG A 3 5.92 16.75 22.76
CA ARG A 3 5.96 15.44 22.12
C ARG A 3 6.23 15.68 20.63
N PHE A 4 7.46 15.47 20.20
CA PHE A 4 7.90 15.73 18.83
C PHE A 4 7.34 14.73 17.79
N ASP A 5 6.66 13.66 18.15
CA ASP A 5 6.50 12.52 17.26
C ASP A 5 5.16 11.78 17.32
N THR A 6 4.05 12.45 17.29
CA THR A 6 2.83 11.67 17.08
C THR A 6 2.25 11.94 15.70
N LEU A 7 2.57 11.06 14.75
CA LEU A 7 1.92 10.98 13.45
C LEU A 7 0.41 10.90 13.62
N LEU A 8 -0.31 11.75 12.91
CA LEU A 8 -1.72 11.60 12.65
C LEU A 8 -1.94 11.57 11.15
N PHE A 9 -2.94 10.83 10.72
CA PHE A 9 -3.33 10.77 9.32
C PHE A 9 -4.28 11.92 8.95
N PRO A 10 -4.60 12.13 7.66
CA PRO A 10 -5.50 13.18 7.21
C PRO A 10 -6.78 13.28 8.05
N GLY A 11 -7.17 14.50 8.42
CA GLY A 11 -8.29 14.74 9.33
C GLY A 11 -7.98 14.52 10.82
N GLY A 12 -6.71 14.30 11.19
CA GLY A 12 -6.31 14.03 12.58
C GLY A 12 -6.58 12.59 13.02
N LEU A 13 -6.79 11.69 12.08
CA LEU A 13 -7.08 10.27 12.33
C LEU A 13 -5.85 9.53 12.86
N ARG A 14 -6.08 8.48 13.64
CA ARG A 14 -5.03 7.59 14.17
C ARG A 14 -4.91 6.27 13.42
N ARG A 15 -5.76 6.04 12.45
CA ARG A 15 -5.80 4.79 11.68
C ARG A 15 -5.66 5.07 10.19
N ALA A 16 -4.86 4.26 9.52
CA ALA A 16 -4.79 4.18 8.06
C ALA A 16 -5.08 2.75 7.61
N PHE A 17 -5.71 2.60 6.47
CA PHE A 17 -6.05 1.32 5.88
C PHE A 17 -5.58 1.26 4.44
N THR A 18 -4.92 0.18 4.05
CA THR A 18 -4.45 -0.04 2.68
C THR A 18 -4.62 -1.48 2.22
N LEU A 19 -4.78 -1.64 0.93
CA LEU A 19 -4.95 -2.92 0.24
C LEU A 19 -3.84 -3.12 -0.80
N SER A 20 -3.43 -4.37 -1.01
CA SER A 20 -2.47 -4.74 -2.05
C SER A 20 -2.86 -6.08 -2.65
N TYR A 21 -3.07 -6.12 -3.98
CA TYR A 21 -3.42 -7.33 -4.68
C TYR A 21 -2.49 -7.57 -5.85
N ASP A 22 -2.12 -8.83 -6.07
CA ASP A 22 -1.05 -9.20 -6.96
C ASP A 22 -1.55 -9.85 -8.24
N ASP A 23 -0.64 -9.88 -9.20
CA ASP A 23 -0.68 -10.69 -10.41
C ASP A 23 -1.39 -10.11 -11.61
N GLY A 24 -2.24 -9.11 -11.49
CA GLY A 24 -2.93 -8.51 -12.63
C GLY A 24 -3.84 -9.49 -13.37
N VAL A 25 -4.70 -10.20 -12.63
CA VAL A 25 -5.53 -11.28 -13.14
C VAL A 25 -6.92 -10.81 -13.58
N THR A 26 -7.60 -11.61 -14.40
CA THR A 26 -8.94 -11.26 -14.91
C THR A 26 -9.98 -11.04 -13.81
N GLN A 27 -9.79 -11.65 -12.65
CA GLN A 27 -10.62 -11.48 -11.44
C GLN A 27 -10.48 -10.08 -10.79
N ASP A 28 -9.40 -9.37 -11.07
CA ASP A 28 -9.20 -8.00 -10.56
C ASP A 28 -10.31 -7.05 -11.05
N ARG A 29 -10.95 -7.34 -12.20
CA ARG A 29 -12.10 -6.56 -12.68
C ARG A 29 -13.23 -6.52 -11.64
N ARG A 30 -13.57 -7.66 -11.04
CA ARG A 30 -14.58 -7.74 -9.98
C ARG A 30 -14.09 -7.10 -8.69
N LEU A 31 -12.84 -7.37 -8.32
CA LEU A 31 -12.27 -6.90 -7.07
C LEU A 31 -12.09 -5.37 -7.05
N ALA A 32 -11.57 -4.78 -8.13
CA ALA A 32 -11.41 -3.35 -8.24
C ALA A 32 -12.75 -2.60 -8.25
N ALA A 33 -13.78 -3.19 -8.87
CA ALA A 33 -15.15 -2.65 -8.80
C ALA A 33 -15.68 -2.67 -7.37
N LEU A 34 -15.54 -3.79 -6.65
CA LEU A 34 -15.94 -3.91 -5.24
C LEU A 34 -15.24 -2.88 -4.36
N PHE A 35 -13.94 -2.66 -4.53
CA PHE A 35 -13.20 -1.66 -3.76
C PHE A 35 -13.69 -0.24 -4.05
N ARG A 36 -13.94 0.10 -5.31
CA ARG A 36 -14.52 1.41 -5.68
C ARG A 36 -15.91 1.61 -5.06
N ASP A 37 -16.78 0.61 -5.12
CA ASP A 37 -18.14 0.67 -4.57
C ASP A 37 -18.13 0.87 -3.05
N CYS A 38 -17.11 0.33 -2.37
CA CYS A 38 -16.89 0.49 -0.94
C CYS A 38 -16.06 1.73 -0.56
N GLY A 39 -15.62 2.55 -1.51
CA GLY A 39 -14.76 3.72 -1.26
C GLY A 39 -13.35 3.36 -0.77
N LEU A 40 -12.89 2.15 -1.06
CA LEU A 40 -11.57 1.65 -0.66
C LEU A 40 -10.54 1.82 -1.77
N LYS A 41 -9.29 2.03 -1.38
CA LYS A 41 -8.16 2.15 -2.29
C LYS A 41 -7.25 0.94 -2.20
N CYS A 42 -6.71 0.54 -3.34
CA CYS A 42 -5.82 -0.60 -3.46
C CYS A 42 -4.60 -0.27 -4.34
N THR A 43 -3.48 -0.92 -4.06
CA THR A 43 -2.33 -1.00 -4.94
C THR A 43 -2.36 -2.37 -5.63
N PHE A 44 -2.48 -2.40 -6.95
CA PHE A 44 -2.42 -3.62 -7.75
C PHE A 44 -1.02 -3.80 -8.30
N ASN A 45 -0.36 -4.89 -7.92
CA ASN A 45 1.02 -5.17 -8.32
C ASN A 45 1.02 -6.11 -9.53
N LEU A 46 1.56 -5.64 -10.63
CA LEU A 46 1.43 -6.29 -11.93
C LEU A 46 2.76 -6.81 -12.47
N ASN A 47 2.70 -7.85 -13.30
CA ASN A 47 3.83 -8.38 -14.04
C ASN A 47 3.69 -7.99 -15.52
N SER A 48 4.35 -6.94 -15.95
CA SER A 48 4.15 -6.39 -17.31
C SER A 48 4.66 -7.28 -18.45
N GLY A 49 5.47 -8.27 -18.15
CA GLY A 49 5.90 -9.28 -19.12
C GLY A 49 4.92 -10.42 -19.33
N LEU A 50 3.82 -10.46 -18.57
CA LEU A 50 2.89 -11.59 -18.56
C LEU A 50 1.46 -11.23 -18.98
N TYR A 51 1.22 -10.05 -19.56
CA TYR A 51 -0.09 -9.67 -20.07
C TYR A 51 -0.69 -10.72 -20.99
N GLY A 52 -1.98 -11.03 -20.84
CA GLY A 52 -2.70 -12.03 -21.60
C GLY A 52 -2.29 -13.49 -21.34
N HIS A 53 -1.25 -13.74 -20.51
CA HIS A 53 -0.80 -15.09 -20.24
C HIS A 53 -1.86 -15.89 -19.46
N ARG A 54 -2.16 -17.10 -19.92
CA ARG A 54 -3.12 -18.00 -19.31
C ARG A 54 -2.41 -19.13 -18.55
N PHE A 55 -2.59 -19.17 -17.25
CA PHE A 55 -1.99 -20.20 -16.38
C PHE A 55 -2.88 -21.45 -16.26
N SER A 56 -4.22 -21.27 -16.33
CA SER A 56 -5.18 -22.36 -16.24
C SER A 56 -6.49 -21.96 -16.92
N LYS A 57 -7.48 -22.84 -16.88
CA LYS A 57 -8.84 -22.51 -17.36
C LYS A 57 -9.51 -21.40 -16.53
N LYS A 58 -9.12 -21.24 -15.27
CA LYS A 58 -9.70 -20.25 -14.32
C LYS A 58 -8.82 -19.04 -14.09
N VAL A 59 -7.52 -19.08 -14.39
CA VAL A 59 -6.57 -18.01 -14.06
C VAL A 59 -5.85 -17.55 -15.32
N ALA A 60 -6.06 -16.29 -15.67
CA ALA A 60 -5.37 -15.62 -16.75
C ALA A 60 -5.01 -14.18 -16.30
N ARG A 61 -3.89 -13.65 -16.81
CA ARG A 61 -3.52 -12.24 -16.68
C ARG A 61 -4.44 -11.39 -17.57
N LEU A 62 -4.64 -10.16 -17.18
CA LEU A 62 -5.33 -9.17 -18.01
C LEU A 62 -4.51 -8.86 -19.27
N GLU A 63 -5.21 -8.50 -20.33
CA GLU A 63 -4.59 -7.88 -21.49
C GLU A 63 -4.19 -6.44 -21.15
N GLU A 64 -3.12 -5.93 -21.79
CA GLU A 64 -2.58 -4.61 -21.49
C GLU A 64 -3.59 -3.48 -21.72
N ASP A 65 -4.41 -3.57 -22.76
CA ASP A 65 -5.42 -2.58 -23.13
C ASP A 65 -6.59 -2.45 -22.14
N ALA A 66 -6.73 -3.40 -21.21
CA ALA A 66 -7.77 -3.39 -20.19
C ALA A 66 -7.35 -2.70 -18.88
N LEU A 67 -6.07 -2.37 -18.70
CA LEU A 67 -5.53 -1.92 -17.41
C LEU A 67 -6.09 -0.56 -16.98
N ASP A 68 -6.11 0.41 -17.88
CA ASP A 68 -6.53 1.78 -17.58
C ASP A 68 -7.99 1.85 -17.13
N GLU A 69 -8.87 1.03 -17.72
CA GLU A 69 -10.27 0.92 -17.32
C GLU A 69 -10.43 0.24 -15.96
N ILE A 70 -9.76 -0.91 -15.77
CA ILE A 70 -9.95 -1.75 -14.58
C ILE A 70 -9.39 -1.08 -13.34
N TYR A 71 -8.21 -0.50 -13.45
CA TYR A 71 -7.50 0.10 -12.31
C TYR A 71 -7.73 1.62 -12.16
N ALA A 72 -8.68 2.19 -12.91
CA ALA A 72 -9.03 3.60 -12.78
C ALA A 72 -9.28 3.98 -11.30
N GLY A 73 -8.55 4.99 -10.79
CA GLY A 73 -8.64 5.46 -9.41
C GLY A 73 -7.93 4.57 -8.37
N GLN A 74 -7.26 3.51 -8.81
CA GLN A 74 -6.39 2.65 -7.99
C GLN A 74 -4.91 2.96 -8.28
N GLU A 75 -4.00 2.41 -7.48
CA GLU A 75 -2.56 2.53 -7.71
C GLU A 75 -2.03 1.29 -8.41
N LEU A 76 -1.09 1.48 -9.34
CA LEU A 76 -0.29 0.39 -9.88
C LEU A 76 1.04 0.27 -9.12
N GLY A 77 1.46 -0.96 -8.87
CA GLY A 77 2.75 -1.33 -8.33
C GLY A 77 3.44 -2.36 -9.22
N GLY A 78 4.76 -2.47 -9.10
CA GLY A 78 5.54 -3.50 -9.78
C GLY A 78 5.48 -4.84 -9.07
N HIS A 79 5.60 -5.93 -9.85
CA HIS A 79 5.68 -7.30 -9.32
C HIS A 79 6.72 -8.16 -10.08
N GLY A 80 7.70 -7.46 -10.70
CA GLY A 80 8.69 -8.06 -11.58
C GLY A 80 8.14 -8.39 -12.97
N LEU A 81 8.99 -8.25 -13.97
CA LEU A 81 8.62 -8.39 -15.38
C LEU A 81 7.97 -9.75 -15.66
N THR A 82 8.60 -10.83 -15.16
CA THR A 82 8.20 -12.23 -15.42
C THR A 82 7.83 -13.01 -14.17
N HIS A 83 7.61 -12.31 -13.04
CA HIS A 83 7.36 -12.93 -11.75
C HIS A 83 8.53 -13.81 -11.25
N ALA A 84 9.76 -13.43 -11.55
CA ALA A 84 10.94 -14.17 -11.11
C ALA A 84 11.23 -13.96 -9.62
N ALA A 85 11.74 -14.98 -8.92
CA ALA A 85 12.22 -14.85 -7.54
C ALA A 85 13.49 -13.98 -7.52
N LEU A 86 13.35 -12.72 -7.09
CA LEU A 86 14.42 -11.70 -7.19
C LEU A 86 15.64 -12.02 -6.34
N ASP A 87 15.45 -12.72 -5.24
CA ASP A 87 16.54 -13.17 -4.35
C ASP A 87 17.45 -14.24 -4.97
N HIS A 88 17.01 -14.86 -6.06
CA HIS A 88 17.81 -15.80 -6.88
C HIS A 88 18.51 -15.13 -8.05
N LEU A 89 18.26 -13.83 -8.29
CA LEU A 89 18.83 -13.07 -9.38
C LEU A 89 19.94 -12.12 -8.89
N SER A 90 20.82 -11.75 -9.81
CA SER A 90 21.86 -10.74 -9.56
C SER A 90 22.25 -10.01 -10.83
N GLY A 91 22.87 -8.84 -10.70
CA GLY A 91 23.39 -8.06 -11.82
C GLY A 91 22.30 -7.67 -12.85
N ALA A 92 22.60 -7.87 -14.12
CA ALA A 92 21.71 -7.43 -15.20
C ALA A 92 20.34 -8.11 -15.22
N PRO A 93 20.18 -9.44 -14.99
CA PRO A 93 18.86 -10.05 -14.88
C PRO A 93 17.98 -9.46 -13.76
N LEU A 94 18.55 -9.20 -12.58
CA LEU A 94 17.83 -8.57 -11.47
C LEU A 94 17.37 -7.16 -11.83
N ALA A 95 18.27 -6.35 -12.39
CA ALA A 95 17.97 -5.01 -12.84
C ALA A 95 16.88 -5.00 -13.93
N TRP A 96 16.93 -5.94 -14.87
CA TRP A 96 15.98 -6.06 -15.97
C TRP A 96 14.57 -6.39 -15.46
N GLU A 97 14.42 -7.36 -14.57
CA GLU A 97 13.13 -7.72 -13.96
C GLU A 97 12.44 -6.52 -13.29
N ILE A 98 13.22 -5.66 -12.67
CA ILE A 98 12.70 -4.51 -11.91
C ILE A 98 12.46 -3.29 -12.81
N VAL A 99 13.47 -2.92 -13.61
CA VAL A 99 13.46 -1.66 -14.37
C VAL A 99 12.56 -1.75 -15.60
N GLU A 100 12.59 -2.87 -16.33
CA GLU A 100 11.75 -3.03 -17.51
C GLU A 100 10.26 -3.20 -17.13
N ASP A 101 9.97 -3.89 -16.02
CA ASP A 101 8.62 -3.96 -15.47
C ASP A 101 8.10 -2.55 -15.16
N LYS A 102 8.87 -1.78 -14.38
CA LYS A 102 8.52 -0.40 -14.03
C LYS A 102 8.28 0.47 -15.26
N ARG A 103 9.20 0.43 -16.24
CA ARG A 103 9.10 1.23 -17.46
C ARG A 103 7.81 0.96 -18.24
N ARG A 104 7.39 -0.30 -18.32
CA ARG A 104 6.13 -0.68 -18.98
C ARG A 104 4.91 -0.24 -18.19
N LEU A 105 4.90 -0.49 -16.88
CA LEU A 105 3.77 -0.14 -16.02
C LEU A 105 3.55 1.38 -15.93
N GLU A 106 4.61 2.17 -15.98
CA GLU A 106 4.52 3.64 -15.94
C GLU A 106 3.84 4.25 -17.18
N THR A 107 3.66 3.50 -18.27
CA THR A 107 2.82 3.95 -19.41
C THR A 107 1.32 3.99 -19.07
N HIS A 108 0.91 3.32 -18.01
CA HIS A 108 -0.46 3.24 -17.48
C HIS A 108 -0.64 4.01 -16.16
N SER A 109 0.30 4.88 -15.82
CA SER A 109 0.28 5.63 -14.55
C SER A 109 0.56 7.11 -14.77
N ASP A 110 -0.19 7.97 -14.08
CA ASP A 110 0.04 9.42 -14.09
C ASP A 110 1.27 9.86 -13.28
N ARG A 111 1.93 8.93 -12.59
CA ARG A 111 3.05 9.20 -11.68
C ARG A 111 4.08 8.06 -11.74
N PRO A 112 5.34 8.34 -11.43
CA PRO A 112 6.32 7.29 -11.22
C PRO A 112 5.85 6.29 -10.16
N LEU A 113 5.97 5.00 -10.46
CA LEU A 113 5.66 3.94 -9.52
C LEU A 113 6.69 3.93 -8.39
N ILE A 114 6.19 3.87 -7.15
CA ILE A 114 7.04 3.80 -5.96
C ILE A 114 6.79 2.55 -5.13
N MET A 115 5.78 1.75 -5.50
CA MET A 115 5.42 0.55 -4.76
C MET A 115 5.69 -0.71 -5.58
N PHE A 116 6.18 -1.74 -4.89
CA PHE A 116 6.51 -3.04 -5.42
C PHE A 116 5.95 -4.15 -4.50
N ALA A 117 5.69 -5.34 -5.02
CA ALA A 117 5.51 -6.54 -4.22
C ALA A 117 6.54 -7.59 -4.66
N TYR A 118 7.22 -8.19 -3.70
CA TYR A 118 8.19 -9.24 -4.03
C TYR A 118 7.48 -10.49 -4.53
N PRO A 119 7.80 -11.00 -5.75
CA PRO A 119 7.33 -12.31 -6.19
C PRO A 119 7.64 -13.38 -5.14
N PHE A 120 6.64 -14.20 -4.81
CA PHE A 120 6.72 -15.22 -3.73
C PHE A 120 6.97 -14.65 -2.33
N GLY A 121 7.08 -13.33 -2.18
CA GLY A 121 7.43 -12.65 -0.93
C GLY A 121 8.90 -12.77 -0.53
N THR A 122 9.73 -13.42 -1.36
CA THR A 122 11.15 -13.62 -1.07
C THR A 122 11.99 -12.42 -1.50
N TRP A 123 12.96 -12.06 -0.69
CA TRP A 123 13.83 -10.92 -0.94
C TRP A 123 15.21 -11.09 -0.28
N ASN A 124 16.18 -10.32 -0.73
CA ASN A 124 17.47 -10.13 -0.09
C ASN A 124 17.91 -8.65 -0.20
N ASP A 125 19.03 -8.32 0.44
CA ASP A 125 19.54 -6.94 0.45
C ASP A 125 19.88 -6.43 -0.96
N ALA A 126 20.33 -7.28 -1.86
CA ALA A 126 20.63 -6.90 -3.24
C ALA A 126 19.36 -6.54 -4.02
N ALA A 127 18.27 -7.31 -3.87
CA ALA A 127 16.98 -7.01 -4.47
C ALA A 127 16.39 -5.71 -3.91
N ALA A 128 16.43 -5.51 -2.59
CA ALA A 128 15.95 -4.28 -1.95
C ALA A 128 16.75 -3.04 -2.41
N GLU A 129 18.06 -3.16 -2.54
CA GLU A 129 18.91 -2.07 -3.04
C GLU A 129 18.64 -1.78 -4.51
N GLN A 130 18.46 -2.81 -5.35
CA GLN A 130 18.11 -2.63 -6.76
C GLN A 130 16.76 -1.93 -6.93
N LEU A 131 15.75 -2.25 -6.10
CA LEU A 131 14.46 -1.54 -6.05
C LEU A 131 14.66 -0.06 -5.71
N ARG A 132 15.48 0.23 -4.67
CA ARG A 132 15.80 1.62 -4.29
C ARG A 132 16.45 2.38 -5.43
N MET A 133 17.43 1.79 -6.10
CA MET A 133 18.11 2.39 -7.26
C MET A 133 17.16 2.64 -8.44
N ALA A 134 16.14 1.78 -8.62
CA ALA A 134 15.09 1.96 -9.60
C ALA A 134 14.01 2.99 -9.19
N GLY A 135 14.12 3.58 -7.99
CA GLY A 135 13.21 4.60 -7.49
C GLY A 135 11.94 4.05 -6.84
N TYR A 136 11.92 2.76 -6.46
CA TYR A 136 10.89 2.24 -5.58
C TYR A 136 11.16 2.67 -4.13
N GLU A 137 10.09 2.99 -3.42
CA GLU A 137 10.14 3.48 -2.04
C GLU A 137 9.54 2.49 -1.03
N GLY A 138 8.79 1.52 -1.53
CA GLY A 138 8.21 0.43 -0.76
C GLY A 138 8.16 -0.87 -1.52
N ALA A 139 8.29 -1.98 -0.77
CA ALA A 139 8.18 -3.33 -1.31
C ALA A 139 7.57 -4.26 -0.24
N ARG A 140 6.42 -4.88 -0.59
CA ARG A 140 5.69 -5.77 0.30
C ARG A 140 6.25 -7.18 0.24
N THR A 141 6.38 -7.75 1.43
CA THR A 141 6.63 -9.19 1.64
C THR A 141 5.31 -9.94 1.85
N VAL A 142 5.38 -11.22 2.24
CA VAL A 142 4.20 -12.06 2.55
C VAL A 142 4.10 -12.43 4.03
N ALA A 143 5.01 -11.94 4.87
CA ALA A 143 5.05 -12.28 6.29
C ALA A 143 3.94 -11.53 7.05
N SER A 144 2.87 -12.25 7.40
CA SER A 144 1.77 -11.67 8.17
C SER A 144 2.21 -11.34 9.59
N THR A 145 2.02 -10.08 10.01
CA THR A 145 2.38 -9.62 11.36
C THR A 145 1.28 -9.85 12.38
N GLY A 146 0.00 -9.85 11.96
CA GLY A 146 -1.15 -9.88 12.85
C GLY A 146 -1.29 -8.61 13.71
N ASP A 147 -0.53 -7.55 13.42
CA ASP A 147 -0.55 -6.28 14.14
C ASP A 147 -0.73 -5.08 13.20
N PHE A 148 -0.75 -3.86 13.75
CA PHE A 148 -1.06 -2.62 13.06
C PHE A 148 0.09 -1.61 13.10
N ARG A 149 1.31 -2.06 13.32
CA ARG A 149 2.49 -1.17 13.40
C ARG A 149 2.88 -0.63 12.02
N ILE A 150 3.30 0.62 12.00
CA ILE A 150 3.90 1.23 10.82
C ILE A 150 5.33 0.69 10.69
N PRO A 151 5.73 0.17 9.52
CA PRO A 151 7.07 -0.39 9.36
C PRO A 151 8.15 0.69 9.44
N PRO A 152 9.31 0.37 9.99
CA PRO A 152 10.46 1.28 9.98
C PRO A 152 11.08 1.40 8.58
N ASP A 153 11.07 0.33 7.80
CA ASP A 153 11.60 0.23 6.44
C ASP A 153 10.50 -0.24 5.48
N PHE A 154 10.10 0.62 4.56
CA PHE A 154 9.08 0.30 3.57
C PHE A 154 9.55 -0.65 2.47
N LEU A 155 10.86 -0.82 2.25
CA LEU A 155 11.37 -1.83 1.31
C LEU A 155 11.34 -3.26 1.88
N ARG A 156 10.95 -3.41 3.15
CA ARG A 156 10.74 -4.68 3.85
C ARG A 156 9.42 -4.63 4.59
N TRP A 157 8.34 -4.38 3.83
CA TRP A 157 7.03 -4.07 4.40
C TRP A 157 6.19 -5.33 4.55
N ASP A 158 6.12 -5.83 5.77
CA ASP A 158 5.28 -6.95 6.14
C ASP A 158 3.82 -6.51 6.31
N PRO A 159 2.84 -7.18 5.66
CA PRO A 159 1.42 -6.84 5.79
C PRO A 159 0.85 -7.28 7.14
N THR A 160 -0.32 -6.75 7.51
CA THR A 160 -1.06 -7.22 8.68
C THR A 160 -1.49 -8.67 8.48
N CYS A 161 -2.15 -9.01 7.38
CA CYS A 161 -2.53 -10.38 7.07
C CYS A 161 -2.85 -10.57 5.58
N HIS A 162 -2.89 -11.82 5.16
CA HIS A 162 -3.49 -12.24 3.90
C HIS A 162 -5.02 -12.32 4.02
N HIS A 163 -5.77 -12.15 2.94
CA HIS A 163 -7.25 -12.22 2.98
C HIS A 163 -7.81 -13.60 3.39
N LYS A 164 -7.00 -14.65 3.31
CA LYS A 164 -7.34 -16.00 3.78
C LYS A 164 -7.04 -16.22 5.27
N ASP A 165 -6.52 -15.22 5.98
CA ASP A 165 -6.26 -15.38 7.41
C ASP A 165 -7.59 -15.67 8.13
N PRO A 166 -7.70 -16.76 8.89
CA PRO A 166 -8.94 -17.09 9.62
C PRO A 166 -9.32 -16.02 10.64
N LYS A 167 -8.40 -15.14 11.02
CA LYS A 167 -8.62 -14.01 11.93
C LYS A 167 -8.93 -12.71 11.20
N LEU A 168 -9.14 -12.71 9.88
CA LEU A 168 -9.34 -11.48 9.10
C LEU A 168 -10.41 -10.56 9.74
N MET A 169 -11.59 -11.09 10.03
CA MET A 169 -12.68 -10.29 10.62
C MET A 169 -12.45 -9.93 12.09
N GLU A 170 -11.70 -10.75 12.84
CA GLU A 170 -11.25 -10.39 14.19
C GLU A 170 -10.28 -9.19 14.14
N LEU A 171 -9.31 -9.24 13.26
CA LEU A 171 -8.35 -8.16 13.04
C LEU A 171 -9.05 -6.88 12.57
N ALA A 172 -10.02 -6.99 11.66
CA ALA A 172 -10.81 -5.84 11.19
C ALA A 172 -11.56 -5.15 12.36
N ARG A 173 -12.25 -5.93 13.20
CA ARG A 173 -12.94 -5.38 14.40
C ARG A 173 -11.96 -4.75 15.37
N ARG A 174 -10.88 -5.42 15.72
CA ARG A 174 -9.83 -4.87 16.58
C ARG A 174 -9.27 -3.55 16.04
N PHE A 175 -9.04 -3.48 14.74
CA PHE A 175 -8.55 -2.26 14.09
C PHE A 175 -9.56 -1.12 14.17
N ALA A 176 -10.84 -1.37 13.87
CA ALA A 176 -11.87 -0.33 13.83
C ALA A 176 -12.33 0.10 15.25
N GLU A 177 -12.52 -0.85 16.16
CA GLU A 177 -13.25 -0.62 17.43
C GLU A 177 -12.32 -0.34 18.62
N GLU A 178 -11.10 -0.94 18.68
CA GLU A 178 -10.19 -0.71 19.80
C GLU A 178 -9.64 0.72 19.79
N LYS A 179 -9.59 1.37 20.95
CA LYS A 179 -9.00 2.71 21.08
C LYS A 179 -7.56 2.73 20.55
N ALA A 180 -7.31 3.60 19.58
CA ALA A 180 -5.98 3.81 19.05
C ALA A 180 -5.27 4.93 19.84
N GLU A 181 -4.29 4.58 20.64
CA GLU A 181 -3.43 5.54 21.35
C GLU A 181 -2.24 5.98 20.46
N GLU A 182 -1.70 5.05 19.66
CA GLU A 182 -0.65 5.25 18.70
C GLU A 182 -1.19 5.12 17.25
N PRO A 183 -0.50 5.68 16.24
CA PRO A 183 -0.86 5.51 14.84
C PRO A 183 -0.87 4.03 14.45
N ARG A 184 -1.93 3.60 13.78
CA ARG A 184 -2.13 2.21 13.35
C ARG A 184 -2.33 2.11 11.86
N LEU A 185 -1.80 1.04 11.27
CA LEU A 185 -1.99 0.70 9.87
C LEU A 185 -2.55 -0.72 9.75
N PHE A 186 -3.69 -0.88 9.07
CA PHE A 186 -4.13 -2.20 8.62
C PHE A 186 -3.73 -2.37 7.16
N TYR A 187 -2.94 -3.38 6.86
CA TYR A 187 -2.47 -3.72 5.53
C TYR A 187 -2.93 -5.13 5.14
N LEU A 188 -3.97 -5.21 4.30
CA LEU A 188 -4.48 -6.47 3.76
C LEU A 188 -3.88 -6.74 2.38
N TRP A 189 -3.54 -8.03 2.10
CA TRP A 189 -3.07 -8.42 0.79
C TRP A 189 -3.65 -9.75 0.32
N GLY A 190 -3.48 -10.07 -0.96
CA GLY A 190 -3.88 -11.34 -1.55
C GLY A 190 -3.83 -11.36 -3.07
N HIS A 191 -4.50 -12.37 -3.66
CA HIS A 191 -4.65 -12.54 -5.10
C HIS A 191 -6.13 -12.74 -5.44
N ALA A 192 -6.65 -11.96 -6.38
CA ALA A 192 -8.10 -12.01 -6.69
C ALA A 192 -8.56 -13.37 -7.24
N TYR A 193 -7.69 -14.11 -7.95
CA TYR A 193 -8.04 -15.42 -8.50
C TYR A 193 -8.33 -16.48 -7.43
N GLU A 194 -7.84 -16.29 -6.21
CA GLU A 194 -8.04 -17.23 -5.12
C GLU A 194 -9.52 -17.32 -4.74
N PHE A 195 -10.28 -16.22 -4.85
CA PHE A 195 -11.71 -16.22 -4.58
C PHE A 195 -12.51 -17.09 -5.57
N ASP A 196 -12.11 -17.14 -6.86
CA ASP A 196 -12.71 -18.02 -7.87
C ASP A 196 -12.29 -19.47 -7.68
N LEU A 197 -11.05 -19.74 -7.26
CA LEU A 197 -10.57 -21.09 -7.03
C LEU A 197 -11.26 -21.76 -5.85
N GLU A 198 -11.54 -20.99 -4.80
CA GLU A 198 -12.11 -21.47 -3.54
C GLU A 198 -13.62 -21.21 -3.42
N ASP A 199 -14.22 -20.55 -4.43
CA ASP A 199 -15.65 -20.17 -4.45
C ASP A 199 -16.07 -19.41 -3.18
N ASN A 200 -15.28 -18.40 -2.77
CA ASN A 200 -15.40 -17.75 -1.47
C ASN A 200 -15.35 -16.21 -1.51
N TRP A 201 -15.83 -15.59 -2.60
CA TRP A 201 -15.92 -14.11 -2.75
C TRP A 201 -16.59 -13.41 -1.57
N GLN A 202 -17.51 -14.09 -0.88
CA GLN A 202 -18.22 -13.56 0.28
C GLN A 202 -17.27 -13.08 1.39
N ILE A 203 -16.07 -13.65 1.50
CA ILE A 203 -15.07 -13.27 2.53
C ILE A 203 -14.65 -11.81 2.31
N ILE A 204 -14.24 -11.46 1.08
CA ILE A 204 -13.79 -10.09 0.79
C ILE A 204 -14.96 -9.11 0.70
N GLU A 205 -16.14 -9.56 0.26
CA GLU A 205 -17.35 -8.73 0.23
C GLU A 205 -17.83 -8.34 1.64
N GLU A 206 -17.82 -9.30 2.58
CA GLU A 206 -18.14 -9.02 3.99
C GLU A 206 -17.11 -8.07 4.62
N PHE A 207 -15.83 -8.34 4.39
CA PHE A 207 -14.75 -7.49 4.87
C PHE A 207 -14.87 -6.05 4.33
N CYS A 208 -15.05 -5.86 3.03
CA CYS A 208 -15.17 -4.54 2.42
C CYS A 208 -16.40 -3.78 2.93
N ARG A 209 -17.54 -4.46 3.11
CA ARG A 209 -18.74 -3.85 3.67
C ARG A 209 -18.49 -3.37 5.10
N TYR A 210 -17.89 -4.22 5.93
CA TYR A 210 -17.53 -3.84 7.30
C TYR A 210 -16.59 -2.64 7.34
N MET A 211 -15.56 -2.61 6.50
CA MET A 211 -14.64 -1.47 6.42
C MET A 211 -15.33 -0.21 5.92
N ALA A 212 -16.24 -0.30 4.94
CA ALA A 212 -17.00 0.83 4.45
C ALA A 212 -17.94 1.44 5.52
N GLU A 213 -18.53 0.62 6.39
CA GLU A 213 -19.33 1.08 7.54
C GLU A 213 -18.50 1.91 8.55
N HIS A 214 -17.18 1.71 8.58
CA HIS A 214 -16.22 2.41 9.46
C HIS A 214 -15.35 3.44 8.72
N ALA A 215 -15.71 3.82 7.49
CA ALA A 215 -14.87 4.70 6.64
C ALA A 215 -14.51 6.06 7.27
N GLY A 216 -15.29 6.53 8.28
CA GLY A 216 -14.98 7.75 9.04
C GLY A 216 -13.88 7.60 10.09
N ASP A 217 -13.48 6.38 10.45
CA ASP A 217 -12.58 6.07 11.55
C ASP A 217 -11.12 5.90 11.11
N PHE A 218 -10.87 5.80 9.81
CA PHE A 218 -9.54 5.61 9.24
C PHE A 218 -9.37 6.32 7.89
N TRP A 219 -8.13 6.56 7.53
CA TRP A 219 -7.76 7.05 6.22
C TRP A 219 -7.56 5.86 5.27
N ALA A 220 -8.45 5.69 4.29
CA ALA A 220 -8.27 4.73 3.19
C ALA A 220 -7.29 5.31 2.17
N CYS A 221 -6.19 4.61 1.92
CA CYS A 221 -5.13 5.06 1.05
C CYS A 221 -4.51 3.91 0.25
N THR A 222 -3.83 4.24 -0.85
CA THR A 222 -2.95 3.31 -1.53
C THR A 222 -1.63 3.15 -0.76
N ASN A 223 -0.85 2.13 -1.08
CA ASN A 223 0.47 1.93 -0.46
C ASN A 223 1.38 3.15 -0.70
N GLY A 224 1.41 3.68 -1.92
CA GLY A 224 2.23 4.83 -2.25
C GLY A 224 1.74 6.13 -1.61
N GLU A 225 0.43 6.35 -1.48
CA GLU A 225 -0.11 7.47 -0.71
C GLU A 225 0.35 7.41 0.75
N PHE A 226 0.28 6.21 1.36
CA PHE A 226 0.73 5.99 2.73
C PHE A 226 2.22 6.30 2.91
N ILE A 227 3.09 5.77 2.03
CA ILE A 227 4.53 6.01 2.08
C ILE A 227 4.84 7.50 1.97
N ARG A 228 4.28 8.18 0.95
CA ARG A 228 4.48 9.63 0.74
C ARG A 228 4.06 10.44 1.97
N TYR A 229 2.92 10.09 2.56
CA TYR A 229 2.41 10.78 3.73
C TYR A 229 3.29 10.58 4.97
N VAL A 230 3.70 9.35 5.27
CA VAL A 230 4.59 9.07 6.41
C VAL A 230 5.97 9.73 6.22
N LYS A 231 6.50 9.72 4.99
CA LYS A 231 7.74 10.45 4.69
C LYS A 231 7.59 11.96 4.87
N ALA A 232 6.49 12.54 4.42
CA ALA A 232 6.19 13.96 4.63
C ALA A 232 6.11 14.30 6.13
N HIS A 233 5.46 13.47 6.93
CA HIS A 233 5.44 13.65 8.39
C HIS A 233 6.85 13.54 9.00
N ARG A 234 7.66 12.57 8.57
CA ARG A 234 9.04 12.38 9.06
C ARG A 234 9.98 13.53 8.65
N SER A 235 9.62 14.29 7.62
CA SER A 235 10.40 15.48 7.16
C SER A 235 9.97 16.80 7.83
N LEU A 236 9.02 16.78 8.76
CA LEU A 236 8.65 17.98 9.51
C LEU A 236 9.85 18.52 10.31
N GLU A 237 10.08 19.83 10.20
CA GLU A 237 11.15 20.54 10.89
C GLU A 237 10.58 21.31 12.08
N TYR A 238 11.24 21.22 13.23
CA TYR A 238 10.79 21.81 14.48
C TYR A 238 11.76 22.89 14.94
N SER A 239 11.25 24.05 15.37
CA SER A 239 12.10 25.02 16.08
C SER A 239 12.57 24.46 17.42
N VAL A 240 13.73 24.91 17.91
CA VAL A 240 14.33 24.42 19.17
C VAL A 240 13.40 24.59 20.37
N ASP A 241 12.63 25.69 20.39
CA ASP A 241 11.63 25.98 21.42
C ASP A 241 10.27 25.30 21.19
N GLY A 242 10.11 24.62 20.02
CA GLY A 242 8.90 23.91 19.63
C GLY A 242 7.71 24.80 19.28
N HIS A 243 7.88 26.12 19.18
CA HIS A 243 6.80 27.03 18.79
C HIS A 243 6.48 27.02 17.28
N MET A 244 7.34 26.44 16.46
CA MET A 244 7.12 26.35 15.02
C MET A 244 7.34 24.92 14.52
N ILE A 245 6.46 24.51 13.61
CA ILE A 245 6.62 23.30 12.82
C ILE A 245 6.54 23.71 11.35
N PHE A 246 7.60 23.44 10.58
CA PHE A 246 7.66 23.70 9.14
C PHE A 246 7.49 22.40 8.37
N ASN A 247 6.65 22.43 7.35
CA ASN A 247 6.40 21.33 6.45
C ASN A 247 6.96 21.69 5.06
N SER A 248 8.09 21.12 4.69
CA SER A 248 8.72 21.33 3.38
C SER A 248 8.10 20.47 2.26
N SER A 249 7.16 19.59 2.58
CA SER A 249 6.51 18.71 1.61
C SER A 249 5.36 19.39 0.85
N ALA A 250 4.89 18.72 -0.21
CA ALA A 250 3.71 19.13 -0.98
C ALA A 250 2.38 18.60 -0.44
N LEU A 251 2.37 18.00 0.75
CA LEU A 251 1.19 17.40 1.38
C LEU A 251 0.86 18.14 2.67
N ASP A 252 -0.43 18.33 2.94
CA ASP A 252 -0.89 18.72 4.26
C ASP A 252 -0.63 17.57 5.25
N VAL A 253 0.07 17.85 6.35
CA VAL A 253 0.50 16.83 7.31
C VAL A 253 -0.13 17.10 8.68
N TRP A 254 -0.76 16.09 9.26
CA TRP A 254 -1.36 16.16 10.58
C TRP A 254 -0.42 15.61 11.65
N THR A 255 -0.36 16.30 12.76
CA THR A 255 0.43 15.90 13.94
C THR A 255 -0.32 16.18 15.23
N GLN A 256 0.00 15.43 16.29
CA GLN A 256 -0.53 15.70 17.62
C GLN A 256 0.24 16.83 18.26
N THR A 257 -0.48 17.83 18.76
CA THR A 257 0.08 18.91 19.57
C THR A 257 -0.49 18.88 20.99
N ASP A 258 0.03 19.69 21.90
CA ASP A 258 -0.51 19.83 23.26
C ASP A 258 -1.96 20.37 23.25
N ALA A 259 -2.31 21.15 22.22
CA ALA A 259 -3.67 21.68 22.02
C ALA A 259 -4.60 20.69 21.27
N GLY A 260 -4.10 19.53 20.87
CA GLY A 260 -4.85 18.52 20.08
C GLY A 260 -4.28 18.30 18.69
N PRO A 261 -5.00 17.60 17.82
CA PRO A 261 -4.62 17.41 16.42
C PRO A 261 -4.51 18.73 15.67
N ALA A 262 -3.44 18.89 14.88
CA ALA A 262 -3.21 20.07 14.07
C ALA A 262 -2.67 19.72 12.69
N CYS A 263 -3.09 20.48 11.68
CA CYS A 263 -2.59 20.38 10.32
C CYS A 263 -1.43 21.36 10.11
N VAL A 264 -0.31 20.87 9.59
CA VAL A 264 0.80 21.67 9.08
C VAL A 264 0.64 21.71 7.56
N PRO A 265 0.24 22.86 6.98
CA PRO A 265 -0.07 22.91 5.55
C PRO A 265 1.16 22.66 4.68
N ALA A 266 0.92 22.18 3.46
CA ALA A 266 1.96 21.95 2.45
C ALA A 266 2.79 23.24 2.21
N GLY A 267 4.13 23.14 2.30
CA GLY A 267 5.03 24.27 2.17
C GLY A 267 4.87 25.36 3.26
N GLY A 268 4.13 25.06 4.34
CA GLY A 268 3.71 26.03 5.34
C GLY A 268 4.31 25.86 6.72
N VAL A 269 3.95 26.77 7.61
CA VAL A 269 4.39 26.80 9.01
C VAL A 269 3.18 26.80 9.94
N LEU A 270 3.17 25.87 10.88
CA LEU A 270 2.28 25.92 12.03
C LEU A 270 2.99 26.66 13.18
N ARG A 271 2.37 27.69 13.73
CA ARG A 271 2.82 28.39 14.93
C ARG A 271 1.93 28.04 16.12
N ARG A 272 2.53 27.76 17.24
CA ARG A 272 1.82 27.37 18.48
C ARG A 272 1.84 28.49 19.49
#